data_05d1b1ebe002d168513c7971e0c6245b
#
_entry.id   05d1b1ebe002d168513c7971e0c6245b
#
_cell.length_a   1.000
_cell.length_b   1.000
_cell.length_c   1.000
_cell.angle_alpha   90.00
_cell.angle_beta   90.00
_cell.angle_gamma   90.00
#
_symmetry.space_group_name_H-M   'P 1'
#
loop_
_entity.id
_entity.type
_entity.pdbx_description
1 polymer ?
#
loop_
_entity_poly.entity_id
_entity_poly.type
_entity_poly.pdbx_seq_one_letter_code
_entity_poly.pdbx_strand_id
1 'polypeptide(L)'
;MQDNIFDKVFRRSCSDDIDKFATRDAPDEYRRLFEEIQERYERLRGEYSRYKGAFAEFVIISQLKSEAFRMNDRFISMMENLPADFEFTEYGNVWSYHSPPLHDPEFQIDILAKAKGGGYSLIGEVKNRKAKFSVREAKAFQEKAGELARLENVGKAVLFVFSISGFHKNTLAYLKKQGIAWSADRRWLDAPKAGR
;
A
#
# COMPACT_ATOMS: atom_id res chain seq x y z
N MET A 1 -5.78 -1.49 -14.89
CA MET A 1 -6.30 -2.15 -16.12
C MET A 1 -5.97 -3.65 -16.20
N GLN A 2 -5.04 -4.19 -15.40
CA GLN A 2 -4.68 -5.63 -15.38
C GLN A 2 -5.69 -6.52 -14.62
N ASP A 3 -6.43 -5.98 -13.67
CA ASP A 3 -7.46 -6.74 -12.90
C ASP A 3 -8.61 -7.27 -13.76
N ASN A 4 -8.76 -6.73 -14.98
CA ASN A 4 -9.80 -7.13 -15.92
C ASN A 4 -9.45 -8.40 -16.73
N ILE A 5 -8.20 -8.82 -16.74
CA ILE A 5 -7.76 -10.00 -17.51
C ILE A 5 -8.09 -11.27 -16.73
N PHE A 6 -7.81 -11.30 -15.42
CA PHE A 6 -8.11 -12.46 -14.57
C PHE A 6 -9.63 -12.68 -14.45
N ASP A 7 -10.40 -11.62 -14.22
CA ASP A 7 -11.89 -11.68 -14.23
C ASP A 7 -12.42 -12.11 -15.60
N LYS A 8 -11.85 -11.64 -16.70
CA LYS A 8 -12.24 -12.04 -18.04
C LYS A 8 -11.87 -13.49 -18.37
N VAL A 9 -10.68 -13.92 -17.98
CA VAL A 9 -10.22 -15.31 -18.20
C VAL A 9 -11.06 -16.28 -17.37
N PHE A 10 -11.30 -15.95 -16.10
CA PHE A 10 -12.12 -16.76 -15.21
C PHE A 10 -13.56 -16.85 -15.71
N ARG A 11 -14.20 -15.70 -16.04
CA ARG A 11 -15.56 -15.69 -16.61
C ARG A 11 -15.64 -16.46 -17.92
N ARG A 12 -14.63 -16.37 -18.78
CA ARG A 12 -14.58 -17.07 -20.06
C ARG A 12 -14.33 -18.58 -19.89
N SER A 13 -13.53 -18.98 -18.91
CA SER A 13 -13.29 -20.40 -18.60
C SER A 13 -14.47 -21.08 -17.91
N CYS A 14 -15.29 -20.31 -17.20
CA CYS A 14 -16.38 -20.83 -16.41
C CYS A 14 -17.77 -20.33 -16.89
N SER A 15 -17.85 -19.56 -18.01
CA SER A 15 -19.12 -19.01 -18.48
C SER A 15 -20.15 -20.09 -18.79
N ASP A 16 -19.73 -21.15 -19.49
CA ASP A 16 -20.63 -22.26 -19.84
C ASP A 16 -21.13 -23.03 -18.61
N ASP A 17 -20.32 -23.06 -17.56
CA ASP A 17 -20.68 -23.67 -16.30
C ASP A 17 -21.59 -22.72 -15.48
N ILE A 18 -21.27 -21.42 -15.44
CA ILE A 18 -22.10 -20.41 -14.78
C ILE A 18 -23.47 -20.32 -15.41
N ASP A 19 -23.59 -20.35 -16.74
CA ASP A 19 -24.88 -20.29 -17.44
C ASP A 19 -25.73 -21.54 -17.18
N LYS A 20 -25.11 -22.73 -17.06
CA LYS A 20 -25.80 -23.96 -16.64
C LYS A 20 -26.32 -23.90 -15.20
N PHE A 21 -25.65 -23.16 -14.31
CA PHE A 21 -26.02 -22.99 -12.89
C PHE A 21 -27.07 -21.90 -12.65
N ALA A 22 -27.27 -20.99 -13.60
CA ALA A 22 -28.26 -19.91 -13.48
C ALA A 22 -29.72 -20.38 -13.67
N THR A 23 -29.94 -21.63 -14.03
CA THR A 23 -31.30 -22.18 -14.17
C THR A 23 -31.90 -22.55 -12.80
N ARG A 24 -33.13 -22.11 -12.55
CA ARG A 24 -33.87 -22.26 -11.28
C ARG A 24 -34.03 -23.71 -10.76
N ASP A 25 -33.77 -24.69 -11.62
CA ASP A 25 -34.00 -26.13 -11.36
C ASP A 25 -32.67 -26.92 -11.30
N ALA A 26 -31.54 -26.24 -10.98
CA ALA A 26 -30.26 -26.93 -10.84
C ALA A 26 -30.31 -27.92 -9.65
N PRO A 27 -29.93 -29.21 -9.84
CA PRO A 27 -29.81 -30.17 -8.75
C PRO A 27 -28.94 -29.63 -7.61
N ASP A 28 -29.21 -30.03 -6.36
CA ASP A 28 -28.50 -29.57 -5.17
C ASP A 28 -26.99 -29.78 -5.26
N GLU A 29 -26.54 -30.81 -6.01
CA GLU A 29 -25.14 -31.08 -6.28
C GLU A 29 -24.44 -29.95 -7.06
N TYR A 30 -25.12 -29.36 -8.03
CA TYR A 30 -24.58 -28.22 -8.80
C TYR A 30 -24.53 -26.95 -7.96
N ARG A 31 -25.49 -26.76 -7.05
CA ARG A 31 -25.50 -25.62 -6.13
C ARG A 31 -24.29 -25.68 -5.18
N ARG A 32 -24.00 -26.87 -4.61
CA ARG A 32 -22.81 -27.09 -3.78
C ARG A 32 -21.53 -26.85 -4.55
N LEU A 33 -21.42 -27.35 -5.77
CA LEU A 33 -20.24 -27.16 -6.61
C LEU A 33 -20.02 -25.66 -6.94
N PHE A 34 -21.09 -24.92 -7.20
CA PHE A 34 -21.05 -23.47 -7.41
C PHE A 34 -20.54 -22.73 -6.17
N GLU A 35 -21.04 -23.05 -4.98
CA GLU A 35 -20.60 -22.51 -3.71
C GLU A 35 -19.11 -22.77 -3.47
N GLU A 36 -18.65 -24.01 -3.70
CA GLU A 36 -17.24 -24.38 -3.58
C GLU A 36 -16.35 -23.60 -4.55
N ILE A 37 -16.76 -23.43 -5.79
CA ILE A 37 -16.03 -22.64 -6.80
C ILE A 37 -15.98 -21.17 -6.38
N GLN A 38 -17.09 -20.63 -5.90
CA GLN A 38 -17.17 -19.25 -5.43
C GLN A 38 -16.26 -19.01 -4.21
N GLU A 39 -16.27 -19.90 -3.23
CA GLU A 39 -15.37 -19.84 -2.07
C GLU A 39 -13.89 -19.90 -2.49
N ARG A 40 -13.56 -20.81 -3.40
CA ARG A 40 -12.19 -20.93 -3.93
C ARG A 40 -11.75 -19.67 -4.68
N TYR A 41 -12.65 -19.07 -5.46
CA TYR A 41 -12.40 -17.81 -6.15
C TYR A 41 -12.15 -16.66 -5.17
N GLU A 42 -13.00 -16.50 -4.14
CA GLU A 42 -12.84 -15.45 -3.14
C GLU A 42 -11.54 -15.61 -2.36
N ARG A 43 -11.13 -16.83 -2.04
CA ARG A 43 -9.85 -17.12 -1.39
C ARG A 43 -8.68 -16.72 -2.27
N LEU A 44 -8.65 -17.16 -3.54
CA LEU A 44 -7.60 -16.78 -4.49
C LEU A 44 -7.52 -15.28 -4.73
N ARG A 45 -8.67 -14.62 -4.80
CA ARG A 45 -8.74 -13.16 -4.92
C ARG A 45 -8.18 -12.45 -3.68
N GLY A 46 -8.45 -12.97 -2.49
CA GLY A 46 -7.88 -12.49 -1.24
C GLY A 46 -6.36 -12.65 -1.18
N GLU A 47 -5.85 -13.82 -1.57
CA GLU A 47 -4.42 -14.09 -1.66
C GLU A 47 -3.73 -13.17 -2.66
N TYR A 48 -4.26 -13.04 -3.86
CA TYR A 48 -3.74 -12.12 -4.88
C TYR A 48 -3.67 -10.67 -4.38
N SER A 49 -4.71 -10.22 -3.66
CA SER A 49 -4.73 -8.87 -3.11
C SER A 49 -3.65 -8.66 -2.04
N ARG A 50 -3.38 -9.67 -1.20
CA ARG A 50 -2.28 -9.65 -0.22
C ARG A 50 -0.91 -9.60 -0.89
N TYR A 51 -0.66 -10.46 -1.89
CA TYR A 51 0.58 -10.43 -2.65
C TYR A 51 0.84 -9.09 -3.34
N LYS A 52 -0.22 -8.49 -3.90
CA LYS A 52 -0.14 -7.18 -4.55
C LYS A 52 0.21 -6.07 -3.55
N GLY A 53 -0.33 -6.12 -2.33
CA GLY A 53 0.02 -5.22 -1.23
C GLY A 53 1.48 -5.35 -0.83
N ALA A 54 1.89 -6.57 -0.44
CA ALA A 54 3.25 -6.87 -0.01
C ALA A 54 4.30 -6.54 -1.10
N PHE A 55 3.98 -6.80 -2.37
CA PHE A 55 4.86 -6.44 -3.49
C PHE A 55 5.05 -4.92 -3.60
N ALA A 56 3.97 -4.13 -3.44
CA ALA A 56 4.08 -2.67 -3.49
C ALA A 56 4.94 -2.11 -2.35
N GLU A 57 4.75 -2.62 -1.13
CA GLU A 57 5.58 -2.27 0.03
C GLU A 57 7.05 -2.59 -0.24
N PHE A 58 7.34 -3.80 -0.71
CA PHE A 58 8.69 -4.23 -1.05
C PHE A 58 9.36 -3.34 -2.09
N VAL A 59 8.65 -3.00 -3.19
CA VAL A 59 9.21 -2.14 -4.25
C VAL A 59 9.49 -0.74 -3.73
N ILE A 60 8.56 -0.13 -2.99
CA ILE A 60 8.75 1.21 -2.43
C ILE A 60 9.90 1.23 -1.42
N ILE A 61 9.99 0.24 -0.53
CA ILE A 61 11.12 0.07 0.39
C ILE A 61 12.45 -0.03 -0.37
N SER A 62 12.48 -0.84 -1.43
CA SER A 62 13.68 -1.00 -2.26
C SER A 62 14.10 0.29 -2.94
N GLN A 63 13.15 1.07 -3.48
CA GLN A 63 13.43 2.37 -4.10
C GLN A 63 13.94 3.39 -3.08
N LEU A 64 13.32 3.45 -1.90
CA LEU A 64 13.77 4.35 -0.83
C LEU A 64 15.20 4.01 -0.37
N LYS A 65 15.53 2.72 -0.31
CA LYS A 65 16.84 2.24 0.13
C LYS A 65 17.96 2.50 -0.88
N SER A 66 17.66 2.36 -2.17
CA SER A 66 18.70 2.33 -3.21
C SER A 66 18.71 3.53 -4.15
N GLU A 67 17.56 4.17 -4.41
CA GLU A 67 17.44 5.16 -5.49
C GLU A 67 17.01 6.55 -5.04
N ALA A 68 16.13 6.67 -4.02
CA ALA A 68 15.50 7.94 -3.68
C ALA A 68 16.52 9.05 -3.38
N PHE A 69 17.54 8.75 -2.63
CA PHE A 69 18.64 9.68 -2.33
C PHE A 69 19.42 10.12 -3.59
N ARG A 70 19.62 9.20 -4.53
CA ARG A 70 20.40 9.47 -5.77
C ARG A 70 19.59 10.21 -6.81
N MET A 71 18.27 10.02 -6.81
CA MET A 71 17.32 10.58 -7.79
C MET A 71 16.30 11.49 -7.10
N ASN A 72 16.76 12.33 -6.19
CA ASN A 72 15.95 13.14 -5.29
C ASN A 72 14.81 13.87 -6.02
N ASP A 73 15.11 14.63 -7.07
CA ASP A 73 14.13 15.41 -7.83
C ASP A 73 13.02 14.53 -8.45
N ARG A 74 13.40 13.34 -8.94
CA ARG A 74 12.43 12.38 -9.46
C ARG A 74 11.44 11.96 -8.38
N PHE A 75 11.95 11.59 -7.20
CA PHE A 75 11.10 11.09 -6.12
C PHE A 75 10.28 12.21 -5.47
N ILE A 76 10.84 13.40 -5.31
CA ILE A 76 10.10 14.59 -4.88
C ILE A 76 8.95 14.89 -5.85
N SER A 77 9.20 14.82 -7.18
CA SER A 77 8.16 15.06 -8.20
C SER A 77 6.98 14.07 -8.17
N MET A 78 7.11 12.96 -7.47
CA MET A 78 6.05 11.97 -7.28
C MET A 78 5.25 12.18 -5.99
N MET A 79 5.61 13.15 -5.17
CA MET A 79 4.99 13.39 -3.86
C MET A 79 4.38 14.77 -3.78
N GLU A 80 3.29 14.86 -3.04
CA GLU A 80 2.57 16.11 -2.74
C GLU A 80 2.70 16.43 -1.25
N ASN A 81 2.61 17.72 -0.92
CA ASN A 81 2.58 18.22 0.45
C ASN A 81 3.84 17.91 1.29
N LEU A 82 5.00 17.88 0.65
CA LEU A 82 6.27 17.80 1.33
C LEU A 82 6.63 19.14 2.01
N PRO A 83 7.41 19.13 3.11
CA PRO A 83 8.05 20.34 3.60
C PRO A 83 8.94 20.97 2.52
N ALA A 84 9.04 22.32 2.51
CA ALA A 84 9.80 23.03 1.48
C ALA A 84 11.31 22.71 1.50
N ASP A 85 11.81 22.33 2.66
CA ASP A 85 13.23 21.93 2.87
C ASP A 85 13.42 20.41 2.88
N PHE A 86 12.44 19.64 2.37
CA PHE A 86 12.55 18.20 2.32
C PHE A 86 13.48 17.74 1.21
N GLU A 87 14.41 16.90 1.56
CA GLU A 87 15.26 16.14 0.65
C GLU A 87 15.35 14.70 1.12
N PHE A 88 15.37 13.76 0.18
CA PHE A 88 15.72 12.39 0.51
C PHE A 88 17.17 12.32 0.94
N THR A 89 17.43 11.66 2.05
CA THR A 89 18.78 11.41 2.56
C THR A 89 19.14 9.94 2.39
N GLU A 90 20.40 9.62 2.61
CA GLU A 90 20.79 8.22 2.74
C GLU A 90 20.15 7.64 4.02
N TYR A 91 19.25 6.69 3.87
CA TYR A 91 18.62 6.01 4.99
C TYR A 91 19.53 4.90 5.52
N GLY A 92 19.70 4.85 6.83
CA GLY A 92 20.47 3.80 7.48
C GLY A 92 19.82 2.44 7.33
N ASN A 93 18.52 2.42 7.60
CA ASN A 93 17.66 1.26 7.43
C ASN A 93 16.31 1.69 6.85
N VAL A 94 15.74 0.83 5.99
CA VAL A 94 14.38 0.96 5.47
C VAL A 94 13.69 -0.38 5.57
N TRP A 95 12.61 -0.46 6.35
CA TRP A 95 11.89 -1.73 6.60
C TRP A 95 10.43 -1.51 6.98
N SER A 96 9.64 -2.58 6.96
CA SER A 96 8.31 -2.62 7.57
C SER A 96 8.46 -2.80 9.08
N TYR A 97 7.85 -1.90 9.85
CA TYR A 97 7.96 -1.87 11.31
C TYR A 97 6.81 -2.62 11.97
N HIS A 98 7.13 -3.40 12.99
CA HIS A 98 6.17 -4.02 13.89
C HIS A 98 6.46 -3.54 15.31
N SER A 99 5.43 -3.16 16.04
CA SER A 99 5.57 -2.79 17.46
C SER A 99 6.18 -3.95 18.27
N PRO A 100 6.86 -3.65 19.38
CA PRO A 100 7.37 -4.69 20.27
C PRO A 100 6.25 -5.63 20.74
N PRO A 101 6.53 -6.94 20.96
CA PRO A 101 5.50 -7.94 21.31
C PRO A 101 4.69 -7.64 22.57
N LEU A 102 5.22 -6.78 23.47
CA LEU A 102 4.54 -6.37 24.71
C LEU A 102 3.76 -5.06 24.56
N HIS A 103 3.70 -4.50 23.35
CA HIS A 103 2.94 -3.27 23.08
C HIS A 103 1.47 -3.61 22.85
N ASP A 104 0.57 -2.96 23.60
CA ASP A 104 -0.87 -3.15 23.49
C ASP A 104 -1.56 -1.81 23.14
N PRO A 105 -2.31 -1.74 22.02
CA PRO A 105 -2.45 -2.78 20.97
C PRO A 105 -1.21 -2.88 20.08
N GLU A 106 -0.92 -4.09 19.59
CA GLU A 106 0.08 -4.30 18.56
C GLU A 106 -0.28 -3.52 17.27
N PHE A 107 0.73 -2.95 16.63
CA PHE A 107 0.53 -2.24 15.36
C PHE A 107 1.69 -2.45 14.39
N GLN A 108 1.39 -2.22 13.11
CA GLN A 108 2.34 -2.26 12.03
C GLN A 108 2.31 -0.95 11.25
N ILE A 109 3.48 -0.55 10.74
CA ILE A 109 3.71 0.52 9.78
C ILE A 109 4.42 -0.07 8.57
N ASP A 110 3.92 0.21 7.37
CA ASP A 110 4.42 -0.43 6.15
C ASP A 110 5.85 0.01 5.82
N ILE A 111 6.24 1.25 6.15
CA ILE A 111 7.57 1.79 5.86
C ILE A 111 8.08 2.60 7.05
N LEU A 112 9.27 2.23 7.54
CA LEU A 112 10.10 3.10 8.36
C LEU A 112 11.46 3.25 7.70
N ALA A 113 11.80 4.48 7.27
CA ALA A 113 13.10 4.84 6.73
C ALA A 113 13.79 5.81 7.69
N LYS A 114 14.79 5.33 8.43
CA LYS A 114 15.53 6.15 9.40
C LYS A 114 16.66 6.90 8.72
N ALA A 115 16.64 8.23 8.80
CA ALA A 115 17.69 9.09 8.27
C ALA A 115 19.01 8.87 9.01
N LYS A 116 20.12 8.92 8.28
CA LYS A 116 21.44 9.06 8.84
C LYS A 116 21.70 10.56 9.08
N GLY A 117 21.97 10.94 10.32
CA GLY A 117 22.22 12.35 10.68
C GLY A 117 20.95 13.18 10.85
N GLY A 118 20.99 14.47 10.52
CA GLY A 118 19.91 15.45 10.76
C GLY A 118 18.82 15.54 9.69
N GLY A 119 18.79 14.62 8.72
CA GLY A 119 17.79 14.60 7.65
C GLY A 119 16.41 14.13 8.11
N TYR A 120 15.43 14.18 7.20
CA TYR A 120 14.10 13.66 7.45
C TYR A 120 14.06 12.13 7.38
N SER A 121 13.62 11.49 8.46
CA SER A 121 13.13 10.11 8.40
C SER A 121 11.78 10.08 7.67
N LEU A 122 11.38 8.92 7.12
CA LEU A 122 10.10 8.76 6.47
C LEU A 122 9.33 7.60 7.12
N ILE A 123 8.11 7.89 7.53
CA ILE A 123 7.17 6.92 8.08
C ILE A 123 6.01 6.81 7.10
N GLY A 124 5.78 5.62 6.53
CA GLY A 124 4.87 5.48 5.39
C GLY A 124 3.83 4.37 5.52
N GLU A 125 2.69 4.62 4.88
CA GLU A 125 1.58 3.67 4.69
C GLU A 125 1.36 3.44 3.20
N VAL A 126 1.20 2.17 2.78
CA VAL A 126 1.08 1.76 1.38
C VAL A 126 -0.26 1.07 1.15
N LYS A 127 -1.05 1.56 0.19
CA LYS A 127 -2.32 0.94 -0.20
C LYS A 127 -2.37 0.68 -1.70
N ASN A 128 -2.07 -0.57 -2.07
CA ASN A 128 -2.15 -1.04 -3.45
C ASN A 128 -3.44 -1.84 -3.69
N ARG A 129 -4.59 -1.17 -3.61
CA ARG A 129 -5.93 -1.76 -3.73
C ARG A 129 -6.85 -0.87 -4.57
N LYS A 130 -8.04 -1.40 -4.97
CA LYS A 130 -9.04 -0.65 -5.76
C LYS A 130 -9.72 0.49 -4.99
N ALA A 131 -9.87 0.37 -3.67
CA ALA A 131 -10.51 1.39 -2.84
C ALA A 131 -9.59 2.58 -2.60
N LYS A 132 -10.14 3.79 -2.68
CA LYS A 132 -9.46 5.03 -2.32
C LYS A 132 -9.13 5.07 -0.83
N PHE A 133 -8.06 5.75 -0.49
CA PHE A 133 -7.67 5.99 0.90
C PHE A 133 -8.62 6.98 1.58
N SER A 134 -9.05 6.67 2.80
CA SER A 134 -10.07 7.39 3.54
C SER A 134 -9.48 8.22 4.69
N VAL A 135 -10.26 9.20 5.20
CA VAL A 135 -9.89 10.00 6.39
C VAL A 135 -9.73 9.12 7.63
N ARG A 136 -10.56 8.08 7.79
CA ARG A 136 -10.45 7.14 8.92
C ARG A 136 -9.10 6.44 8.93
N GLU A 137 -8.63 6.00 7.78
CA GLU A 137 -7.32 5.37 7.64
C GLU A 137 -6.18 6.35 7.86
N ALA A 138 -6.34 7.61 7.38
CA ALA A 138 -5.35 8.66 7.61
C ALA A 138 -5.15 8.96 9.09
N LYS A 139 -6.25 9.03 9.86
CA LYS A 139 -6.20 9.22 11.32
C LYS A 139 -5.53 8.04 12.02
N ALA A 140 -5.93 6.81 11.70
CA ALA A 140 -5.34 5.61 12.27
C ALA A 140 -3.83 5.51 11.96
N PHE A 141 -3.43 5.85 10.73
CA PHE A 141 -2.03 5.91 10.35
C PHE A 141 -1.27 6.97 11.16
N GLN A 142 -1.82 8.18 11.29
CA GLN A 142 -1.19 9.26 12.05
C GLN A 142 -0.96 8.88 13.51
N GLU A 143 -1.93 8.23 14.16
CA GLU A 143 -1.81 7.74 15.54
C GLU A 143 -0.69 6.72 15.67
N LYS A 144 -0.65 5.70 14.81
CA LYS A 144 0.40 4.68 14.77
C LYS A 144 1.78 5.29 14.51
N ALA A 145 1.87 6.25 13.57
CA ALA A 145 3.13 6.90 13.22
C ALA A 145 3.66 7.76 14.37
N GLY A 146 2.79 8.41 15.12
CA GLY A 146 3.16 9.15 16.33
C GLY A 146 3.72 8.22 17.42
N GLU A 147 3.09 7.08 17.64
CA GLU A 147 3.55 6.09 18.60
C GLU A 147 4.89 5.46 18.17
N LEU A 148 5.02 5.09 16.88
CA LEU A 148 6.30 4.62 16.33
C LEU A 148 7.41 5.65 16.53
N ALA A 149 7.15 6.92 16.22
CA ALA A 149 8.15 7.99 16.36
C ALA A 149 8.64 8.11 17.81
N ARG A 150 7.75 7.93 18.77
CA ARG A 150 8.06 7.90 20.20
C ARG A 150 8.91 6.68 20.58
N LEU A 151 8.50 5.48 20.16
CA LEU A 151 9.18 4.20 20.49
C LEU A 151 10.58 4.13 19.87
N GLU A 152 10.71 4.59 18.64
CA GLU A 152 11.96 4.54 17.87
C GLU A 152 12.83 5.80 18.01
N ASN A 153 12.40 6.74 18.85
CA ASN A 153 13.07 8.02 19.07
C ASN A 153 13.39 8.74 17.73
N VAL A 154 12.38 8.81 16.86
CA VAL A 154 12.49 9.47 15.56
C VAL A 154 12.27 10.97 15.75
N GLY A 155 13.31 11.78 15.56
CA GLY A 155 13.24 13.22 15.73
C GLY A 155 12.50 13.91 14.57
N LYS A 156 13.17 14.16 13.46
CA LYS A 156 12.61 14.82 12.27
C LYS A 156 12.05 13.79 11.30
N ALA A 157 10.75 13.81 11.03
CA ALA A 157 10.10 12.84 10.15
C ALA A 157 9.06 13.47 9.23
N VAL A 158 8.90 12.88 8.04
CA VAL A 158 7.76 13.10 7.14
C VAL A 158 6.88 11.87 7.19
N LEU A 159 5.57 12.08 7.43
CA LEU A 159 4.56 11.06 7.26
C LEU A 159 4.17 11.00 5.78
N PHE A 160 4.10 9.80 5.22
CA PHE A 160 3.86 9.59 3.81
C PHE A 160 2.79 8.53 3.56
N VAL A 161 1.83 8.80 2.68
CA VAL A 161 0.83 7.82 2.28
C VAL A 161 0.89 7.60 0.77
N PHE A 162 1.12 6.36 0.37
CA PHE A 162 0.95 5.93 -1.02
C PHE A 162 -0.39 5.23 -1.20
N SER A 163 -1.18 5.66 -2.18
CA SER A 163 -2.44 4.98 -2.56
C SER A 163 -2.62 4.94 -4.07
N ILE A 164 -2.49 3.74 -4.68
CA ILE A 164 -2.59 3.57 -6.14
C ILE A 164 -3.93 4.02 -6.72
N SER A 165 -5.01 3.92 -5.96
CA SER A 165 -6.36 4.36 -6.34
C SER A 165 -6.67 5.81 -5.93
N GLY A 166 -5.67 6.49 -5.37
CA GLY A 166 -5.79 7.87 -4.92
C GLY A 166 -6.61 8.01 -3.63
N PHE A 167 -7.16 9.19 -3.45
CA PHE A 167 -7.73 9.67 -2.18
C PHE A 167 -9.11 10.26 -2.41
N HIS A 168 -9.95 10.27 -1.36
CA HIS A 168 -11.16 11.07 -1.35
C HIS A 168 -10.82 12.56 -1.13
N LYS A 169 -11.68 13.49 -1.60
CA LYS A 169 -11.44 14.94 -1.47
C LYS A 169 -11.25 15.39 -0.01
N ASN A 170 -12.07 14.86 0.89
CA ASN A 170 -11.97 15.14 2.33
C ASN A 170 -10.68 14.55 2.94
N THR A 171 -10.18 13.44 2.41
CA THR A 171 -8.90 12.86 2.83
C THR A 171 -7.74 13.76 2.44
N LEU A 172 -7.70 14.25 1.20
CA LEU A 172 -6.66 15.20 0.77
C LEU A 172 -6.65 16.47 1.62
N ALA A 173 -7.83 17.02 1.93
CA ALA A 173 -7.94 18.18 2.81
C ALA A 173 -7.38 17.88 4.22
N TYR A 174 -7.65 16.69 4.75
CA TYR A 174 -7.11 16.24 6.03
C TYR A 174 -5.59 16.09 5.98
N LEU A 175 -5.05 15.34 5.00
CA LEU A 175 -3.61 15.11 4.82
C LEU A 175 -2.87 16.46 4.71
N LYS A 176 -3.39 17.39 3.89
CA LYS A 176 -2.83 18.72 3.72
C LYS A 176 -2.78 19.48 5.04
N LYS A 177 -3.88 19.47 5.81
CA LYS A 177 -3.97 20.15 7.11
C LYS A 177 -3.00 19.58 8.14
N GLN A 178 -2.75 18.26 8.09
CA GLN A 178 -1.87 17.56 9.04
C GLN A 178 -0.40 17.53 8.60
N GLY A 179 -0.03 18.12 7.46
CA GLY A 179 1.33 18.06 6.95
C GLY A 179 1.78 16.65 6.54
N ILE A 180 0.83 15.77 6.20
CA ILE A 180 1.12 14.41 5.73
C ILE A 180 1.31 14.46 4.23
N ALA A 181 2.46 13.99 3.73
CA ALA A 181 2.74 13.85 2.32
C ALA A 181 1.98 12.66 1.71
N TRP A 182 1.66 12.75 0.43
CA TRP A 182 0.98 11.66 -0.27
C TRP A 182 1.43 11.50 -1.71
N SER A 183 1.15 10.31 -2.26
CA SER A 183 1.33 10.01 -3.68
C SER A 183 0.30 9.02 -4.18
N ALA A 184 -0.11 9.19 -5.45
CA ALA A 184 -0.82 8.18 -6.24
C ALA A 184 -0.05 7.82 -7.52
N ASP A 185 1.20 8.23 -7.61
CA ASP A 185 2.03 8.06 -8.80
C ASP A 185 2.51 6.62 -8.95
N ARG A 186 2.18 6.01 -10.08
CA ARG A 186 2.53 4.61 -10.37
C ARG A 186 4.02 4.35 -10.49
N ARG A 187 4.82 5.39 -10.75
CA ARG A 187 6.30 5.28 -10.81
C ARG A 187 6.91 4.74 -9.51
N TRP A 188 6.20 4.85 -8.39
CA TRP A 188 6.59 4.20 -7.13
C TRP A 188 6.58 2.67 -7.19
N LEU A 189 5.89 2.07 -8.15
CA LEU A 189 5.80 0.62 -8.35
C LEU A 189 6.67 0.12 -9.52
N ASP A 190 7.44 0.99 -10.15
CA ASP A 190 8.41 0.58 -11.15
C ASP A 190 9.55 -0.19 -10.46
N ALA A 191 9.97 -1.30 -11.04
CA ALA A 191 11.12 -2.01 -10.50
C ALA A 191 12.36 -1.11 -10.51
N PRO A 192 13.22 -1.15 -9.47
CA PRO A 192 14.49 -0.46 -9.49
C PRO A 192 15.25 -0.86 -10.76
N LYS A 193 15.76 0.12 -11.50
CA LYS A 193 16.61 -0.19 -12.65
C LYS A 193 17.87 -0.85 -12.12
N ALA A 194 18.09 -2.10 -12.51
CA ALA A 194 19.35 -2.77 -12.20
C ALA A 194 20.50 -1.83 -12.61
N GLY A 195 21.26 -1.37 -11.62
CA GLY A 195 22.37 -0.46 -11.86
C GLY A 195 23.34 -1.08 -12.87
N ARG A 196 23.61 -0.34 -13.93
CA ARG A 196 24.74 -0.63 -14.82
C ARG A 196 26.03 -0.17 -14.14
#